data_0d798bef40406765746d801953f75a69
#
_entry.id   0d798bef40406765746d801953f75a69
#
_cell.length_a   1.000
_cell.length_b   1.000
_cell.length_c   1.000
_cell.angle_alpha   90.00
_cell.angle_beta   90.00
_cell.angle_gamma   90.00
#
_symmetry.space_group_name_H-M   'P 1'
#
loop_
_entity.id
_entity.type
_entity.pdbx_description
1 polymer ?
#
loop_
_entity_poly.entity_id
_entity_poly.type
_entity_poly.pdbx_seq_one_letter_code
_entity_poly.pdbx_strand_id
1 'polypeptide(L)'
;TRYLGWQRPEKDGLRRSVSYKINEILNRMTGEDIAIHAGARTDPGAHALAQTISFQTDTALCPEEFLHGLNRYLPRDIAVLTAENVPERFRADLNAVSSTYECRICTSEIYDIFTAGFTAHCSPAPDIKLMEAAASLLTGRHDFRAFSSGRKKKGTEKSVLDIRFFQGASCLTIQITADDFLHQMPALIAGTLIECGSGKRSPECIPAIFGGTEKAGDPAEAKSLLLKNIQYPPSTD
;
A
#
# COMPACT_ATOMS: atom_id res chain seq x y z
N THR A 1 -12.69 -2.43 5.37
CA THR A 1 -12.26 -2.38 6.76
C THR A 1 -13.01 -1.29 7.53
N ARG A 2 -13.00 -1.34 8.87
CA ARG A 2 -13.55 -0.29 9.75
C ARG A 2 -12.57 0.88 9.95
N TYR A 3 -11.33 0.75 9.47
CA TYR A 3 -10.28 1.75 9.63
C TYR A 3 -10.28 2.76 8.49
N LEU A 4 -9.89 3.98 8.82
CA LEU A 4 -9.73 5.10 7.89
C LEU A 4 -8.30 5.19 7.34
N GLY A 5 -7.65 4.05 7.14
CA GLY A 5 -6.27 3.92 6.69
C GLY A 5 -5.27 3.90 7.84
N TRP A 6 -3.98 4.02 7.47
CA TRP A 6 -2.89 4.01 8.44
C TRP A 6 -2.97 5.19 9.40
N GLN A 7 -3.07 6.42 8.88
CA GLN A 7 -3.07 7.64 9.69
C GLN A 7 -4.02 8.68 9.09
N ARG A 8 -4.83 9.32 9.96
CA ARG A 8 -5.58 10.52 9.61
C ARG A 8 -5.14 11.68 10.48
N PRO A 9 -4.84 12.86 9.90
CA PRO A 9 -4.47 14.06 10.64
C PRO A 9 -5.64 14.75 11.36
N GLU A 10 -6.90 14.44 11.01
CA GLU A 10 -8.08 15.08 11.55
C GLU A 10 -8.48 14.47 12.90
N LYS A 11 -8.79 15.33 13.89
CA LYS A 11 -9.09 14.93 15.26
C LYS A 11 -10.21 13.90 15.38
N ASP A 12 -11.26 13.97 14.56
CA ASP A 12 -12.41 13.06 14.64
C ASP A 12 -12.17 11.68 14.01
N GLY A 13 -11.23 11.58 13.09
CA GLY A 13 -10.86 10.31 12.42
C GLY A 13 -9.69 9.56 13.07
N LEU A 14 -8.95 10.20 13.97
CA LEU A 14 -7.72 9.67 14.54
C LEU A 14 -7.92 8.31 15.20
N ARG A 15 -8.93 8.17 16.08
CA ARG A 15 -9.25 6.94 16.82
C ARG A 15 -9.62 5.76 15.93
N ARG A 16 -9.95 5.99 14.66
CA ARG A 16 -10.28 4.98 13.66
C ARG A 16 -9.10 4.67 12.72
N SER A 17 -7.90 5.18 12.98
CA SER A 17 -6.69 4.82 12.25
C SER A 17 -5.98 3.64 12.90
N VAL A 18 -5.24 2.88 12.08
CA VAL A 18 -4.44 1.74 12.57
C VAL A 18 -3.31 2.24 13.47
N SER A 19 -2.63 3.32 13.07
CA SER A 19 -1.55 3.92 13.85
C SER A 19 -1.98 4.34 15.25
N TYR A 20 -3.18 4.91 15.39
CA TYR A 20 -3.71 5.28 16.70
C TYR A 20 -3.88 4.07 17.62
N LYS A 21 -4.42 2.95 17.09
CA LYS A 21 -4.62 1.73 17.89
C LYS A 21 -3.32 1.15 18.39
N ILE A 22 -2.30 1.14 17.55
CA ILE A 22 -0.96 0.67 17.94
C ILE A 22 -0.34 1.63 18.97
N ASN A 23 -0.40 2.93 18.71
CA ASN A 23 0.19 3.95 19.57
C ASN A 23 -0.43 3.98 20.97
N GLU A 24 -1.77 3.86 21.05
CA GLU A 24 -2.50 3.79 22.31
C GLU A 24 -1.99 2.64 23.21
N ILE A 25 -1.66 1.49 22.62
CA ILE A 25 -1.16 0.33 23.36
C ILE A 25 0.31 0.51 23.70
N LEU A 26 1.14 0.99 22.77
CA LEU A 26 2.55 1.29 23.04
C LEU A 26 2.71 2.26 24.22
N ASN A 27 1.98 3.37 24.20
CA ASN A 27 2.02 4.36 25.28
C ASN A 27 1.59 3.76 26.64
N ARG A 28 0.62 2.84 26.62
CA ARG A 28 0.20 2.14 27.85
C ARG A 28 1.25 1.15 28.35
N MET A 29 1.96 0.45 27.44
CA MET A 29 2.97 -0.54 27.80
C MET A 29 4.23 0.12 28.34
N THR A 30 4.64 1.23 27.75
CA THR A 30 5.89 1.92 28.10
C THR A 30 5.72 3.01 29.17
N GLY A 31 4.53 3.59 29.25
CA GLY A 31 4.28 4.80 30.03
C GLY A 31 4.77 6.09 29.35
N GLU A 32 5.25 6.00 28.10
CA GLU A 32 5.83 7.08 27.32
C GLU A 32 4.87 7.57 26.22
N ASP A 33 5.08 8.78 25.70
CA ASP A 33 4.40 9.27 24.51
C ASP A 33 5.21 8.89 23.26
N ILE A 34 4.92 7.72 22.70
CA ILE A 34 5.68 7.11 21.61
C ILE A 34 5.34 7.76 20.27
N ALA A 35 6.37 8.19 19.54
CA ALA A 35 6.26 8.65 18.16
C ALA A 35 6.53 7.49 17.18
N ILE A 36 5.52 7.04 16.44
CA ILE A 36 5.63 5.96 15.46
C ILE A 36 6.00 6.52 14.09
N HIS A 37 7.02 5.93 13.47
CA HIS A 37 7.39 6.14 12.07
C HIS A 37 7.01 4.90 11.24
N ALA A 38 6.24 5.07 10.17
CA ALA A 38 5.73 3.98 9.35
C ALA A 38 6.34 3.97 7.96
N GLY A 39 6.80 2.80 7.49
CA GLY A 39 7.45 2.65 6.20
C GLY A 39 6.54 2.93 4.99
N ALA A 40 5.23 2.74 5.15
CA ALA A 40 4.26 3.11 4.13
C ALA A 40 2.97 3.66 4.77
N ARG A 41 2.15 4.36 3.96
CA ARG A 41 0.83 4.85 4.37
C ARG A 41 -0.23 4.24 3.49
N THR A 42 -1.04 3.36 4.06
CA THR A 42 -2.15 2.75 3.34
C THR A 42 -3.39 3.64 3.36
N ASP A 43 -4.10 3.67 2.25
CA ASP A 43 -5.35 4.41 2.08
C ASP A 43 -6.50 3.80 2.90
N PRO A 44 -7.58 4.56 3.19
CA PRO A 44 -8.78 4.03 3.81
C PRO A 44 -9.35 2.85 3.01
N GLY A 45 -9.57 1.72 3.68
CA GLY A 45 -10.10 0.51 3.06
C GLY A 45 -9.04 -0.46 2.52
N ALA A 46 -7.78 -0.02 2.32
CA ALA A 46 -6.69 -0.90 1.93
C ALA A 46 -6.23 -1.81 3.09
N HIS A 47 -5.55 -2.87 2.72
CA HIS A 47 -4.99 -3.86 3.64
C HIS A 47 -3.46 -3.79 3.66
N ALA A 48 -2.84 -4.36 4.69
CA ALA A 48 -1.40 -4.55 4.76
C ALA A 48 -1.10 -5.95 5.30
N LEU A 49 -0.24 -6.67 4.59
CA LEU A 49 0.32 -7.93 5.05
C LEU A 49 1.60 -7.70 5.85
N ALA A 50 2.41 -6.73 5.45
CA ALA A 50 3.69 -6.42 6.07
C ALA A 50 3.92 -4.90 6.14
N GLN A 51 3.22 -4.21 7.05
CA GLN A 51 3.55 -2.84 7.42
C GLN A 51 4.68 -2.84 8.44
N THR A 52 5.70 -2.04 8.23
CA THR A 52 6.81 -1.85 9.18
C THR A 52 6.64 -0.52 9.90
N ILE A 53 6.86 -0.55 11.21
CA ILE A 53 6.96 0.66 12.03
C ILE A 53 8.29 0.68 12.79
N SER A 54 8.78 1.86 13.09
CA SER A 54 9.87 2.06 14.04
C SER A 54 9.49 3.12 15.05
N PHE A 55 9.99 2.99 16.26
CA PHE A 55 9.86 3.97 17.34
C PHE A 55 11.06 3.87 18.28
N GLN A 56 11.27 4.89 19.08
CA GLN A 56 12.27 4.92 20.14
C GLN A 56 11.56 4.87 21.48
N THR A 57 12.19 4.22 22.46
CA THR A 57 11.67 4.10 23.83
C THR A 57 12.83 3.88 24.80
N ASP A 58 12.70 4.39 26.01
CA ASP A 58 13.66 4.22 27.10
C ASP A 58 13.30 3.04 28.02
N THR A 59 12.20 2.32 27.72
CA THR A 59 11.75 1.18 28.52
C THR A 59 12.72 0.00 28.45
N ALA A 60 12.76 -0.80 29.51
CA ALA A 60 13.53 -2.04 29.55
C ALA A 60 12.84 -3.24 28.88
N LEU A 61 11.64 -3.05 28.29
CA LEU A 61 10.92 -4.13 27.63
C LEU A 61 11.71 -4.67 26.42
N CYS A 62 11.78 -5.99 26.30
CA CYS A 62 12.42 -6.63 25.15
C CYS A 62 11.45 -6.73 23.96
N PRO A 63 11.96 -7.00 22.72
CA PRO A 63 11.11 -7.12 21.53
C PRO A 63 10.00 -8.15 21.66
N GLU A 64 10.23 -9.27 22.31
CA GLU A 64 9.25 -10.33 22.57
C GLU A 64 8.09 -9.84 23.45
N GLU A 65 8.39 -9.01 24.44
CA GLU A 65 7.37 -8.41 25.30
C GLU A 65 6.49 -7.42 24.51
N PHE A 66 7.08 -6.64 23.60
CA PHE A 66 6.31 -5.81 22.66
C PHE A 66 5.42 -6.64 21.75
N LEU A 67 5.96 -7.71 21.14
CA LEU A 67 5.23 -8.62 20.28
C LEU A 67 4.00 -9.21 20.99
N HIS A 68 4.20 -9.77 22.16
CA HIS A 68 3.13 -10.39 22.94
C HIS A 68 2.16 -9.36 23.52
N GLY A 69 2.66 -8.25 24.05
CA GLY A 69 1.85 -7.19 24.63
C GLY A 69 0.94 -6.53 23.61
N LEU A 70 1.48 -6.18 22.45
CA LEU A 70 0.69 -5.61 21.35
C LEU A 70 -0.39 -6.58 20.88
N ASN A 71 -0.06 -7.84 20.59
CA ASN A 71 -1.02 -8.83 20.11
C ASN A 71 -2.09 -9.18 21.15
N ARG A 72 -1.80 -9.04 22.45
CA ARG A 72 -2.78 -9.26 23.53
C ARG A 72 -3.88 -8.20 23.55
N TYR A 73 -3.56 -6.95 23.22
CA TYR A 73 -4.48 -5.82 23.38
C TYR A 73 -4.98 -5.23 22.04
N LEU A 74 -4.32 -5.51 20.92
CA LEU A 74 -4.78 -5.08 19.60
C LEU A 74 -6.11 -5.73 19.22
N PRO A 75 -6.94 -5.03 18.45
CA PRO A 75 -8.11 -5.64 17.82
C PRO A 75 -7.71 -6.82 16.92
N ARG A 76 -8.59 -7.83 16.79
CA ARG A 76 -8.33 -9.08 16.06
C ARG A 76 -7.97 -8.91 14.58
N ASP A 77 -8.20 -7.74 14.01
CA ASP A 77 -7.91 -7.37 12.62
C ASP A 77 -6.59 -6.60 12.46
N ILE A 78 -5.81 -6.46 13.55
CA ILE A 78 -4.45 -5.94 13.56
C ILE A 78 -3.57 -6.91 14.34
N ALA A 79 -2.48 -7.40 13.73
CA ALA A 79 -1.52 -8.27 14.36
C ALA A 79 -0.08 -7.80 14.11
N VAL A 80 0.77 -7.94 15.12
CA VAL A 80 2.23 -7.76 15.00
C VAL A 80 2.84 -9.13 14.75
N LEU A 81 3.61 -9.25 13.67
CA LEU A 81 4.22 -10.52 13.25
C LEU A 81 5.61 -10.70 13.86
N THR A 82 6.39 -9.63 13.92
CA THR A 82 7.76 -9.63 14.44
C THR A 82 8.03 -8.32 15.15
N ALA A 83 8.96 -8.35 16.11
CA ALA A 83 9.55 -7.18 16.73
C ALA A 83 11.05 -7.45 16.91
N GLU A 84 11.88 -6.44 16.66
CA GLU A 84 13.34 -6.56 16.77
C GLU A 84 13.96 -5.23 17.14
N ASN A 85 15.15 -5.29 17.75
CA ASN A 85 15.96 -4.11 17.97
C ASN A 85 16.67 -3.73 16.68
N VAL A 86 16.68 -2.44 16.36
CA VAL A 86 17.36 -1.88 15.21
C VAL A 86 18.30 -0.75 15.65
N PRO A 87 19.30 -0.39 14.83
CA PRO A 87 20.17 0.74 15.13
C PRO A 87 19.35 2.02 15.39
N GLU A 88 19.80 2.86 16.33
CA GLU A 88 19.10 4.10 16.73
C GLU A 88 18.77 5.03 15.57
N ARG A 89 19.59 5.02 14.51
CA ARG A 89 19.39 5.83 13.31
C ARG A 89 18.34 5.27 12.34
N PHE A 90 17.85 4.04 12.60
CA PHE A 90 16.87 3.42 11.71
C PHE A 90 15.52 4.11 11.85
N ARG A 91 14.95 4.45 10.70
CA ARG A 91 13.58 4.98 10.59
C ARG A 91 12.84 4.27 9.47
N ALA A 92 11.74 3.65 9.80
CA ALA A 92 10.95 2.88 8.84
C ALA A 92 10.51 3.70 7.62
N ASP A 93 10.21 5.00 7.83
CA ASP A 93 9.78 5.91 6.76
C ASP A 93 10.92 6.48 5.89
N LEU A 94 12.16 6.47 6.37
CA LEU A 94 13.31 7.05 5.66
C LEU A 94 14.24 5.99 5.06
N ASN A 95 14.28 4.81 5.64
CA ASN A 95 15.21 3.75 5.23
C ASN A 95 14.59 2.75 4.27
N ALA A 96 13.29 2.86 3.95
CA ALA A 96 12.66 2.01 2.94
C ALA A 96 13.30 2.24 1.56
N VAL A 97 13.69 1.14 0.90
CA VAL A 97 14.28 1.15 -0.45
C VAL A 97 13.22 0.96 -1.52
N SER A 98 12.24 0.13 -1.23
CA SER A 98 11.08 -0.09 -2.09
C SER A 98 9.90 -0.64 -1.30
N SER A 99 8.72 -0.49 -1.88
CA SER A 99 7.51 -1.15 -1.39
C SER A 99 6.75 -1.81 -2.53
N THR A 100 6.01 -2.86 -2.20
CA THR A 100 5.23 -3.64 -3.16
C THR A 100 3.78 -3.65 -2.74
N TYR A 101 2.89 -3.27 -3.66
CA TYR A 101 1.45 -3.38 -3.52
C TYR A 101 0.89 -4.45 -4.45
N GLU A 102 -0.12 -5.16 -4.00
CA GLU A 102 -0.97 -6.03 -4.81
C GLU A 102 -2.35 -5.41 -4.96
N CYS A 103 -2.91 -5.46 -6.19
CA CYS A 103 -4.32 -5.26 -6.45
C CYS A 103 -4.92 -6.60 -6.88
N ARG A 104 -5.90 -7.10 -6.11
CA ARG A 104 -6.53 -8.40 -6.34
C ARG A 104 -7.89 -8.23 -6.97
N ILE A 105 -8.12 -8.94 -8.07
CA ILE A 105 -9.31 -8.82 -8.92
C ILE A 105 -9.95 -10.19 -9.04
N CYS A 106 -11.24 -10.30 -8.68
CA CYS A 106 -12.06 -11.44 -9.01
C CYS A 106 -12.51 -11.30 -10.48
N THR A 107 -12.18 -12.31 -11.29
CA THR A 107 -12.48 -12.33 -12.74
C THR A 107 -13.59 -13.31 -13.12
N SER A 108 -14.19 -14.00 -12.13
CA SER A 108 -15.34 -14.87 -12.36
C SER A 108 -16.58 -14.06 -12.76
N GLU A 109 -17.46 -14.67 -13.56
CA GLU A 109 -18.74 -14.05 -13.96
C GLU A 109 -19.57 -13.67 -12.73
N ILE A 110 -19.68 -14.58 -11.78
CA ILE A 110 -20.36 -14.33 -10.50
C ILE A 110 -19.30 -13.93 -9.47
N TYR A 111 -19.52 -12.78 -8.83
CA TYR A 111 -18.60 -12.28 -7.83
C TYR A 111 -18.54 -13.21 -6.60
N ASP A 112 -17.34 -13.64 -6.23
CA ASP A 112 -17.12 -14.46 -5.03
C ASP A 112 -17.30 -13.61 -3.76
N ILE A 113 -18.39 -13.84 -3.06
CA ILE A 113 -18.76 -13.12 -1.83
C ILE A 113 -17.78 -13.37 -0.68
N PHE A 114 -17.06 -14.50 -0.66
CA PHE A 114 -16.10 -14.83 0.40
C PHE A 114 -14.81 -14.03 0.26
N THR A 115 -14.44 -13.65 -0.95
CA THR A 115 -13.28 -12.81 -1.23
C THR A 115 -13.64 -11.33 -1.44
N ALA A 116 -14.93 -10.98 -1.44
CA ALA A 116 -15.45 -9.64 -1.76
C ALA A 116 -14.89 -8.52 -0.88
N GLY A 117 -14.42 -8.83 0.34
CA GLY A 117 -13.76 -7.87 1.23
C GLY A 117 -12.31 -7.55 0.85
N PHE A 118 -11.71 -8.30 -0.08
CA PHE A 118 -10.27 -8.26 -0.42
C PHE A 118 -9.99 -8.19 -1.92
N THR A 119 -11.04 -8.16 -2.74
CA THR A 119 -10.94 -8.14 -4.21
C THR A 119 -11.84 -7.06 -4.81
N ALA A 120 -11.43 -6.49 -5.95
CA ALA A 120 -12.31 -5.82 -6.88
C ALA A 120 -12.97 -6.87 -7.79
N HIS A 121 -14.06 -6.52 -8.49
CA HIS A 121 -14.69 -7.40 -9.47
C HIS A 121 -14.52 -6.82 -10.88
N CYS A 122 -14.04 -7.63 -11.80
CA CYS A 122 -13.94 -7.28 -13.21
C CYS A 122 -14.35 -8.50 -14.07
N SER A 123 -15.52 -8.42 -14.65
CA SER A 123 -16.05 -9.43 -15.57
C SER A 123 -16.60 -8.74 -16.83
N PRO A 124 -16.20 -9.18 -18.03
CA PRO A 124 -15.25 -10.24 -18.32
C PRO A 124 -13.82 -9.95 -17.84
N ALA A 125 -13.00 -11.00 -17.72
CA ALA A 125 -11.60 -10.86 -17.33
C ALA A 125 -10.85 -9.91 -18.27
N PRO A 126 -10.01 -9.01 -17.74
CA PRO A 126 -9.24 -8.07 -18.58
C PRO A 126 -8.16 -8.79 -19.39
N ASP A 127 -7.84 -8.27 -20.57
CA ASP A 127 -6.75 -8.77 -21.42
C ASP A 127 -5.39 -8.40 -20.82
N ILE A 128 -4.65 -9.41 -20.37
CA ILE A 128 -3.35 -9.25 -19.74
C ILE A 128 -2.33 -8.65 -20.71
N LYS A 129 -2.39 -8.95 -22.01
CA LYS A 129 -1.45 -8.40 -22.99
C LYS A 129 -1.56 -6.91 -23.13
N LEU A 130 -2.79 -6.38 -23.11
CA LEU A 130 -3.03 -4.94 -23.10
C LEU A 130 -2.54 -4.31 -21.79
N MET A 131 -2.73 -5.00 -20.67
CA MET A 131 -2.23 -4.55 -19.37
C MET A 131 -0.70 -4.55 -19.34
N GLU A 132 -0.03 -5.57 -19.87
CA GLU A 132 1.44 -5.66 -19.96
C GLU A 132 2.02 -4.55 -20.86
N ALA A 133 1.36 -4.26 -21.98
CA ALA A 133 1.74 -3.15 -22.86
C ALA A 133 1.68 -1.80 -22.12
N ALA A 134 0.59 -1.54 -21.38
CA ALA A 134 0.46 -0.33 -20.57
C ALA A 134 1.48 -0.31 -19.40
N ALA A 135 1.71 -1.45 -18.73
CA ALA A 135 2.66 -1.57 -17.63
C ALA A 135 4.10 -1.26 -18.07
N SER A 136 4.49 -1.69 -19.29
CA SER A 136 5.80 -1.38 -19.83
C SER A 136 6.08 0.11 -19.96
N LEU A 137 5.03 0.91 -20.24
CA LEU A 137 5.11 2.37 -20.34
C LEU A 137 5.08 3.08 -19.00
N LEU A 138 4.61 2.40 -17.92
CA LEU A 138 4.60 2.90 -16.55
C LEU A 138 5.91 2.60 -15.81
N THR A 139 6.63 1.56 -16.25
CA THR A 139 7.89 1.14 -15.60
C THR A 139 9.00 2.15 -15.88
N GLY A 140 9.81 2.42 -14.85
CA GLY A 140 10.89 3.38 -14.90
C GLY A 140 10.62 4.63 -14.07
N ARG A 141 11.47 5.64 -14.26
CA ARG A 141 11.39 6.92 -13.53
C ARG A 141 10.56 7.93 -14.31
N HIS A 142 9.44 8.36 -13.73
CA HIS A 142 8.50 9.32 -14.33
C HIS A 142 7.98 10.30 -13.28
N ASP A 143 7.39 11.39 -13.73
CA ASP A 143 6.57 12.27 -12.88
C ASP A 143 5.16 11.68 -12.74
N PHE A 144 4.92 10.99 -11.62
CA PHE A 144 3.63 10.36 -11.32
C PHE A 144 2.57 11.31 -10.75
N ARG A 145 2.71 12.63 -10.94
CA ARG A 145 1.72 13.62 -10.49
C ARG A 145 0.30 13.31 -10.97
N ALA A 146 0.16 12.87 -12.22
CA ALA A 146 -1.12 12.51 -12.79
C ALA A 146 -1.73 11.22 -12.19
N PHE A 147 -0.91 10.39 -11.58
CA PHE A 147 -1.31 9.19 -10.82
C PHE A 147 -1.41 9.45 -9.33
N SER A 148 -1.72 10.66 -8.90
CA SER A 148 -1.87 11.01 -7.49
C SER A 148 -3.06 11.93 -7.28
N SER A 149 -3.86 11.64 -6.25
CA SER A 149 -4.92 12.56 -5.78
C SER A 149 -4.39 13.63 -4.83
N GLY A 150 -3.10 13.58 -4.47
CA GLY A 150 -2.46 14.53 -3.58
C GLY A 150 -2.17 15.88 -4.25
N ARG A 151 -2.21 16.97 -3.46
CA ARG A 151 -1.88 18.32 -3.93
C ARG A 151 -0.37 18.61 -3.98
N LYS A 152 0.50 17.61 -3.90
CA LYS A 152 1.96 17.82 -3.92
C LYS A 152 2.39 18.36 -5.29
N LYS A 153 3.16 19.46 -5.24
CA LYS A 153 3.79 20.07 -6.43
C LYS A 153 5.25 19.69 -6.62
N LYS A 154 5.89 19.08 -5.59
CA LYS A 154 7.30 18.69 -5.59
C LYS A 154 7.45 17.25 -5.10
N GLY A 155 8.51 16.55 -5.53
CA GLY A 155 8.79 15.16 -5.14
C GLY A 155 7.82 14.15 -5.75
N THR A 156 7.27 14.46 -6.95
CA THR A 156 6.32 13.62 -7.69
C THR A 156 7.01 12.66 -8.66
N GLU A 157 8.31 12.85 -8.89
CA GLU A 157 9.12 11.85 -9.59
C GLU A 157 9.30 10.62 -8.71
N LYS A 158 8.94 9.46 -9.24
CA LYS A 158 9.06 8.14 -8.61
C LYS A 158 9.56 7.14 -9.64
N SER A 159 10.11 6.03 -9.15
CA SER A 159 10.56 4.94 -10.01
C SER A 159 9.69 3.71 -9.75
N VAL A 160 8.85 3.35 -10.71
CA VAL A 160 8.20 2.05 -10.73
C VAL A 160 9.23 1.03 -11.21
N LEU A 161 9.62 0.15 -10.29
CA LEU A 161 10.70 -0.82 -10.51
C LEU A 161 10.21 -2.02 -11.30
N ASP A 162 8.97 -2.45 -11.04
CA ASP A 162 8.43 -3.66 -11.65
C ASP A 162 6.89 -3.69 -11.54
N ILE A 163 6.22 -4.22 -12.58
CA ILE A 163 4.79 -4.53 -12.56
C ILE A 163 4.61 -5.96 -13.08
N ARG A 164 4.01 -6.82 -12.26
CA ARG A 164 3.77 -8.23 -12.61
C ARG A 164 2.29 -8.58 -12.51
N PHE A 165 1.90 -9.54 -13.34
CA PHE A 165 0.55 -10.08 -13.37
C PHE A 165 0.57 -11.57 -13.02
N PHE A 166 -0.29 -11.97 -12.09
CA PHE A 166 -0.45 -13.36 -11.69
C PHE A 166 -1.89 -13.77 -11.95
N GLN A 167 -2.09 -14.63 -12.93
CA GLN A 167 -3.41 -15.11 -13.30
C GLN A 167 -3.70 -16.47 -12.66
N GLY A 168 -4.79 -16.53 -11.90
CA GLY A 168 -5.39 -17.76 -11.40
C GLY A 168 -6.65 -18.11 -12.19
N ALA A 169 -7.37 -19.17 -11.76
CA ALA A 169 -8.58 -19.65 -12.44
C ALA A 169 -9.71 -18.61 -12.46
N SER A 170 -9.87 -17.85 -11.38
CA SER A 170 -10.94 -16.85 -11.21
C SER A 170 -10.45 -15.56 -10.57
N CYS A 171 -9.13 -15.35 -10.57
CA CYS A 171 -8.53 -14.16 -9.99
C CYS A 171 -7.34 -13.68 -10.82
N LEU A 172 -7.12 -12.37 -10.81
CA LEU A 172 -5.96 -11.71 -11.35
C LEU A 172 -5.35 -10.85 -10.24
N THR A 173 -4.03 -10.93 -10.05
CA THR A 173 -3.30 -10.07 -9.14
C THR A 173 -2.33 -9.21 -9.94
N ILE A 174 -2.43 -7.89 -9.77
CA ILE A 174 -1.47 -6.90 -10.27
C ILE A 174 -0.53 -6.58 -9.12
N GLN A 175 0.76 -6.89 -9.26
CA GLN A 175 1.78 -6.55 -8.28
C GLN A 175 2.60 -5.37 -8.80
N ILE A 176 2.69 -4.30 -8.03
CA ILE A 176 3.39 -3.07 -8.39
C ILE A 176 4.47 -2.81 -7.34
N THR A 177 5.73 -2.70 -7.78
CA THR A 177 6.88 -2.38 -6.92
C THR A 177 7.47 -1.04 -7.34
N ALA A 178 7.67 -0.14 -6.38
CA ALA A 178 8.27 1.17 -6.62
C ALA A 178 9.19 1.58 -5.46
N ASP A 179 10.08 2.55 -5.72
CA ASP A 179 10.93 3.17 -4.69
C ASP A 179 10.07 3.84 -3.59
N ASP A 180 9.00 4.52 -3.99
CA ASP A 180 8.01 5.12 -3.09
C ASP A 180 6.71 5.36 -3.87
N PHE A 181 5.60 5.54 -3.17
CA PHE A 181 4.30 5.81 -3.77
C PHE A 181 3.73 7.15 -3.32
N LEU A 182 3.16 7.87 -4.27
CA LEU A 182 2.32 9.02 -3.98
C LEU A 182 0.95 8.57 -3.47
N HIS A 183 0.19 9.52 -2.90
CA HIS A 183 -1.15 9.26 -2.38
C HIS A 183 -2.07 8.70 -3.48
N GLN A 184 -2.66 7.54 -3.24
CA GLN A 184 -3.48 6.75 -4.17
C GLN A 184 -2.76 6.27 -5.45
N MET A 185 -1.46 6.43 -5.56
CA MET A 185 -0.72 6.03 -6.77
C MET A 185 -0.90 4.54 -7.12
N PRO A 186 -0.82 3.57 -6.17
CA PRO A 186 -1.06 2.16 -6.50
C PRO A 186 -2.48 1.92 -7.03
N ALA A 187 -3.49 2.60 -6.47
CA ALA A 187 -4.88 2.47 -6.90
C ALA A 187 -5.10 3.00 -8.31
N LEU A 188 -4.53 4.18 -8.62
CA LEU A 188 -4.67 4.83 -9.93
C LEU A 188 -3.91 4.06 -11.02
N ILE A 189 -2.72 3.54 -10.71
CA ILE A 189 -1.99 2.66 -11.65
C ILE A 189 -2.81 1.39 -11.91
N ALA A 190 -3.26 0.69 -10.86
CA ALA A 190 -4.04 -0.54 -11.03
C ALA A 190 -5.33 -0.30 -11.80
N GLY A 191 -6.07 0.77 -11.48
CA GLY A 191 -7.29 1.12 -12.19
C GLY A 191 -7.06 1.44 -13.66
N THR A 192 -6.02 2.20 -13.98
CA THR A 192 -5.65 2.51 -15.39
C THR A 192 -5.30 1.22 -16.15
N LEU A 193 -4.55 0.30 -15.53
CA LEU A 193 -4.22 -0.99 -16.13
C LEU A 193 -5.48 -1.84 -16.38
N ILE A 194 -6.43 -1.86 -15.43
CA ILE A 194 -7.72 -2.56 -15.60
C ILE A 194 -8.52 -1.94 -16.75
N GLU A 195 -8.54 -0.62 -16.89
CA GLU A 195 -9.22 0.04 -17.98
C GLU A 195 -8.59 -0.28 -19.35
N CYS A 196 -7.25 -0.37 -19.41
CA CYS A 196 -6.55 -0.84 -20.62
C CYS A 196 -6.91 -2.30 -20.95
N GLY A 197 -6.83 -3.20 -19.96
CA GLY A 197 -7.18 -4.61 -20.17
C GLY A 197 -8.65 -4.85 -20.51
N SER A 198 -9.54 -3.97 -20.07
CA SER A 198 -10.98 -4.02 -20.41
C SER A 198 -11.30 -3.39 -21.79
N GLY A 199 -10.28 -2.86 -22.49
CA GLY A 199 -10.48 -2.17 -23.78
C GLY A 199 -11.16 -0.80 -23.68
N LYS A 200 -11.34 -0.27 -22.47
CA LYS A 200 -11.88 1.10 -22.28
C LYS A 200 -10.89 2.17 -22.67
N ARG A 201 -9.60 1.84 -22.61
CA ARG A 201 -8.49 2.71 -23.03
C ARG A 201 -7.46 1.91 -23.81
N SER A 202 -6.74 2.59 -24.70
CA SER A 202 -5.54 2.02 -25.33
C SER A 202 -4.33 2.19 -24.38
N PRO A 203 -3.36 1.26 -24.38
CA PRO A 203 -2.09 1.41 -23.64
C PRO A 203 -1.35 2.72 -23.95
N GLU A 204 -1.50 3.27 -25.14
CA GLU A 204 -0.91 4.54 -25.60
C GLU A 204 -1.45 5.77 -24.83
N CYS A 205 -2.49 5.62 -24.00
CA CYS A 205 -2.93 6.68 -23.09
C CYS A 205 -1.87 7.04 -22.03
N ILE A 206 -0.95 6.13 -21.70
CA ILE A 206 0.04 6.35 -20.62
C ILE A 206 0.93 7.57 -20.89
N PRO A 207 1.58 7.74 -22.06
CA PRO A 207 2.31 8.97 -22.38
C PRO A 207 1.44 10.24 -22.33
N ALA A 208 0.18 10.16 -22.77
CA ALA A 208 -0.75 11.28 -22.71
C ALA A 208 -1.10 11.68 -21.26
N ILE A 209 -1.23 10.68 -20.36
CA ILE A 209 -1.45 10.92 -18.93
C ILE A 209 -0.22 11.60 -18.31
N PHE A 210 1.01 11.12 -18.58
CA PHE A 210 2.23 11.76 -18.11
C PHE A 210 2.39 13.18 -18.66
N GLY A 211 1.99 13.40 -19.91
CA GLY A 211 1.97 14.71 -20.55
C GLY A 211 0.88 15.67 -20.04
N GLY A 212 -0.04 15.17 -19.21
CA GLY A 212 -1.14 15.95 -18.62
C GLY A 212 -2.28 16.28 -19.59
N THR A 213 -2.32 15.64 -20.76
CA THR A 213 -3.40 15.79 -21.75
C THR A 213 -4.57 14.86 -21.46
N GLU A 214 -4.32 13.76 -20.74
CA GLU A 214 -5.33 12.84 -20.25
C GLU A 214 -5.20 12.65 -18.73
N LYS A 215 -6.27 12.17 -18.11
CA LYS A 215 -6.28 11.78 -16.68
C LYS A 215 -6.00 10.29 -16.57
N ALA A 216 -5.39 9.89 -15.45
CA ALA A 216 -5.35 8.48 -15.06
C ALA A 216 -6.77 7.89 -14.99
N GLY A 217 -6.87 6.57 -15.11
CA GLY A 217 -8.12 5.86 -14.94
C GLY A 217 -8.69 6.01 -13.53
N ASP A 218 -9.91 5.52 -13.33
CA ASP A 218 -10.52 5.51 -12.02
C ASP A 218 -9.69 4.64 -11.05
N PRO A 219 -9.51 5.05 -9.79
CA PRO A 219 -8.72 4.26 -8.85
C PRO A 219 -9.39 2.90 -8.60
N ALA A 220 -8.60 1.84 -8.58
CA ALA A 220 -9.07 0.53 -8.14
C ALA A 220 -9.65 0.61 -6.72
N GLU A 221 -10.65 -0.21 -6.42
CA GLU A 221 -11.30 -0.24 -5.11
C GLU A 221 -10.27 -0.49 -4.00
N ALA A 222 -10.21 0.38 -3.00
CA ALA A 222 -9.21 0.31 -1.93
C ALA A 222 -9.17 -1.05 -1.21
N LYS A 223 -10.32 -1.74 -1.07
CA LYS A 223 -10.40 -3.08 -0.48
C LYS A 223 -9.62 -4.15 -1.26
N SER A 224 -9.33 -3.92 -2.54
CA SER A 224 -8.53 -4.82 -3.38
C SER A 224 -7.03 -4.59 -3.24
N LEU A 225 -6.63 -3.49 -2.60
CA LEU A 225 -5.22 -3.13 -2.44
C LEU A 225 -4.66 -3.72 -1.14
N LEU A 226 -3.49 -4.33 -1.28
CA LEU A 226 -2.73 -4.93 -0.19
C LEU A 226 -1.27 -4.46 -0.26
N LEU A 227 -0.79 -3.77 0.78
CA LEU A 227 0.64 -3.57 0.98
C LEU A 227 1.28 -4.92 1.32
N LYS A 228 2.01 -5.50 0.36
CA LYS A 228 2.57 -6.85 0.47
C LYS A 228 3.89 -6.87 1.22
N ASN A 229 4.78 -5.92 0.90
CA ASN A 229 6.13 -5.90 1.43
C ASN A 229 6.70 -4.48 1.40
N ILE A 230 7.61 -4.20 2.34
CA ILE A 230 8.50 -3.04 2.34
C ILE A 230 9.93 -3.58 2.47
N GLN A 231 10.81 -3.19 1.57
CA GLN A 231 12.21 -3.60 1.60
C GLN A 231 13.07 -2.54 2.25
N TYR A 232 13.97 -2.98 3.10
CA TYR A 232 14.99 -2.18 3.74
C TYR A 232 16.38 -2.67 3.32
N PRO A 233 17.42 -1.82 3.35
CA PRO A 233 18.77 -2.28 3.10
C PRO A 233 19.15 -3.34 4.15
N PRO A 234 20.02 -4.29 3.80
CA PRO A 234 20.53 -5.24 4.79
C PRO A 234 21.17 -4.46 5.93
N SER A 235 20.94 -4.92 7.17
CA SER A 235 21.60 -4.38 8.36
C SER A 235 23.11 -4.49 8.15
N THR A 236 23.79 -3.39 7.93
CA THR A 236 25.26 -3.35 8.04
C THR A 236 25.54 -3.28 9.54
N ASP A 237 26.03 -4.40 10.08
CA ASP A 237 26.62 -4.51 11.41
C ASP A 237 27.73 -3.46 11.63
#